data_d0a8ecdf33e393a0622177396027735e
#
_entry.id   d0a8ecdf33e393a0622177396027735e
#
_cell.length_a   1.000
_cell.length_b   1.000
_cell.length_c   1.000
_cell.angle_alpha   90.00
_cell.angle_beta   90.00
_cell.angle_gamma   90.00
#
_symmetry.space_group_name_H-M   'P 1'
#
loop_
_entity.id
_entity.type
_entity.pdbx_description
1 polymer ?
#
loop_
_entity_poly.entity_id
_entity_poly.type
_entity_poly.pdbx_seq_one_letter_code
_entity_poly.pdbx_strand_id
1 'polypeptide(L)'
;MKGSFLATGYPWRALPTLDFYLGIFRDVFPLSKAIRRCGSAALDLAYTAAGVYDGFFEFRLSPWDIGAGILMVREAGGIVSDLDGGDGSFASGNVVAGGPAVHRELLAIIRRHASEQAIERVNPLQAASPEPVTP
;
A
#
# COMPACT_ATOMS: atom_id res chain seq x y z
N MET A 1 7.89 -1.35 14.59
CA MET A 1 7.06 -0.23 14.07
C MET A 1 6.65 0.78 15.15
N LYS A 2 6.83 0.45 16.43
CA LYS A 2 6.50 1.38 17.53
C LYS A 2 7.24 2.71 17.38
N GLY A 3 6.48 3.82 17.35
CA GLY A 3 7.02 5.16 17.17
C GLY A 3 7.34 5.56 15.73
N SER A 4 6.97 4.76 14.73
CA SER A 4 7.20 5.06 13.31
C SER A 4 6.39 6.26 12.84
N PHE A 5 6.96 6.98 11.88
CA PHE A 5 6.31 8.05 11.14
C PHE A 5 5.92 7.54 9.76
N LEU A 6 4.64 7.43 9.50
CA LEU A 6 4.09 6.76 8.33
C LEU A 6 3.35 7.72 7.41
N ALA A 7 3.18 7.32 6.15
CA ALA A 7 2.26 7.93 5.21
C ALA A 7 1.27 6.90 4.65
N THR A 8 0.11 7.37 4.22
CA THR A 8 -0.96 6.54 3.65
C THR A 8 -1.84 7.35 2.70
N GLY A 9 -2.63 6.66 1.89
CA GLY A 9 -3.74 7.23 1.13
C GLY A 9 -5.07 6.61 1.56
N TYR A 10 -6.17 7.31 1.30
CA TYR A 10 -7.51 6.82 1.60
C TYR A 10 -8.13 6.11 0.39
N PRO A 11 -8.94 5.06 0.59
CA PRO A 11 -9.53 4.29 -0.50
C PRO A 11 -10.78 4.97 -1.10
N TRP A 12 -10.74 6.28 -1.34
CA TRP A 12 -11.90 7.04 -1.82
C TRP A 12 -12.37 6.64 -3.23
N ARG A 13 -11.47 6.08 -4.06
CA ARG A 13 -11.81 5.49 -5.37
C ARG A 13 -12.25 4.03 -5.27
N ALA A 14 -12.18 3.45 -4.10
CA ALA A 14 -12.42 2.04 -3.84
C ALA A 14 -13.21 1.84 -2.54
N LEU A 15 -14.34 2.52 -2.40
CA LEU A 15 -15.19 2.47 -1.20
C LEU A 15 -15.51 1.05 -0.72
N PRO A 16 -15.68 0.03 -1.58
CA PRO A 16 -15.85 -1.36 -1.12
C PRO A 16 -14.67 -1.92 -0.30
N THR A 17 -13.51 -1.27 -0.34
CA THR A 17 -12.32 -1.66 0.45
C THR A 17 -12.17 -0.86 1.74
N LEU A 18 -13.12 0.01 2.07
CA LEU A 18 -13.02 0.90 3.22
C LEU A 18 -12.86 0.15 4.54
N ASP A 19 -13.67 -0.89 4.77
CA ASP A 19 -13.60 -1.68 6.01
C ASP A 19 -12.25 -2.39 6.16
N PHE A 20 -11.70 -2.91 5.07
CA PHE A 20 -10.35 -3.47 5.03
C PHE A 20 -9.30 -2.43 5.41
N TYR A 21 -9.36 -1.25 4.79
CA TYR A 21 -8.46 -0.14 5.09
C TYR A 21 -8.56 0.31 6.55
N LEU A 22 -9.78 0.49 7.06
CA LEU A 22 -10.01 0.93 8.45
C LEU A 22 -9.54 -0.10 9.47
N GLY A 23 -9.67 -1.39 9.17
CA GLY A 23 -9.10 -2.45 10.01
C GLY A 23 -7.59 -2.32 10.14
N ILE A 24 -6.89 -2.16 9.02
CA ILE A 24 -5.44 -1.93 8.98
C ILE A 24 -5.09 -0.65 9.75
N PHE A 25 -5.77 0.46 9.44
CA PHE A 25 -5.52 1.74 10.08
C PHE A 25 -5.67 1.67 11.61
N ARG A 26 -6.71 0.99 12.10
CA ARG A 26 -6.95 0.77 13.53
C ARG A 26 -5.77 0.09 14.21
N ASP A 27 -5.19 -0.92 13.56
CA ASP A 27 -4.07 -1.67 14.13
C ASP A 27 -2.72 -0.94 14.00
N VAL A 28 -2.54 -0.16 12.94
CA VAL A 28 -1.33 0.63 12.69
C VAL A 28 -1.27 1.87 13.58
N PHE A 29 -2.41 2.53 13.80
CA PHE A 29 -2.49 3.81 14.50
C PHE A 29 -1.81 3.81 15.89
N PRO A 30 -2.08 2.87 16.80
CA PRO A 30 -1.47 2.88 18.13
C PRO A 30 0.04 2.55 18.13
N LEU A 31 0.55 2.00 17.04
CA LEU A 31 1.96 1.65 16.88
C LEU A 31 2.77 2.78 16.24
N SER A 32 2.10 3.71 15.58
CA SER A 32 2.75 4.83 14.90
C SER A 32 2.84 6.06 15.81
N LYS A 33 3.89 6.86 15.62
CA LYS A 33 4.00 8.20 16.22
C LYS A 33 3.12 9.21 15.49
N ALA A 34 3.04 9.10 14.17
CA ALA A 34 2.20 9.91 13.32
C ALA A 34 1.95 9.21 11.99
N ILE A 35 0.77 9.49 11.41
CA ILE A 35 0.42 9.06 10.05
C ILE A 35 0.05 10.30 9.26
N ARG A 36 0.65 10.48 8.07
CA ARG A 36 0.36 11.57 7.15
C ARG A 36 -0.47 11.08 5.97
N ARG A 37 -1.34 11.96 5.52
CA ARG A 37 -2.12 11.80 4.31
C ARG A 37 -1.92 13.03 3.44
N CYS A 38 -0.83 13.05 2.67
CA CYS A 38 -0.45 14.22 1.87
C CYS A 38 -1.15 14.27 0.51
N GLY A 39 -1.62 13.13 0.01
CA GLY A 39 -2.42 13.06 -1.22
C GLY A 39 -1.61 12.92 -2.51
N SER A 40 -0.35 12.53 -2.40
CA SER A 40 0.51 12.20 -3.54
C SER A 40 1.36 10.98 -3.22
N ALA A 41 0.98 9.83 -3.75
CA ALA A 41 1.74 8.59 -3.58
C ALA A 41 3.18 8.71 -4.09
N ALA A 42 3.39 9.43 -5.18
CA ALA A 42 4.73 9.67 -5.71
C ALA A 42 5.62 10.41 -4.70
N LEU A 43 5.11 11.46 -4.06
CA LEU A 43 5.83 12.19 -3.01
C LEU A 43 5.97 11.37 -1.73
N ASP A 44 4.94 10.65 -1.33
CA ASP A 44 4.99 9.80 -0.14
C ASP A 44 6.06 8.71 -0.26
N LEU A 45 6.19 8.08 -1.44
CA LEU A 45 7.25 7.13 -1.74
C LEU A 45 8.63 7.80 -1.81
N ALA A 46 8.75 8.99 -2.39
CA ALA A 46 10.01 9.74 -2.41
C ALA A 46 10.48 10.11 -0.99
N TYR A 47 9.58 10.55 -0.12
CA TYR A 47 9.89 10.83 1.27
C TYR A 47 10.20 9.55 2.08
N THR A 48 9.58 8.43 1.73
CA THR A 48 9.94 7.12 2.31
C THR A 48 11.35 6.71 1.88
N ALA A 49 11.69 6.87 0.61
CA ALA A 49 13.04 6.63 0.11
C ALA A 49 14.09 7.54 0.78
N ALA A 50 13.74 8.80 1.02
CA ALA A 50 14.61 9.76 1.69
C ALA A 50 14.73 9.55 3.22
N GLY A 51 13.99 8.62 3.80
CA GLY A 51 13.98 8.35 5.24
C GLY A 51 13.21 9.38 6.07
N VAL A 52 12.40 10.23 5.44
CA VAL A 52 11.49 11.17 6.14
C VAL A 52 10.31 10.41 6.74
N TYR A 53 9.74 9.47 5.97
CA TYR A 53 8.79 8.49 6.47
C TYR A 53 9.47 7.14 6.66
N ASP A 54 9.10 6.44 7.72
CA ASP A 54 9.59 5.09 8.00
C ASP A 54 8.88 4.04 7.14
N GLY A 55 7.67 4.35 6.66
CA GLY A 55 6.89 3.48 5.80
C GLY A 55 5.68 4.17 5.17
N PHE A 56 5.15 3.50 4.16
CA PHE A 56 4.01 3.95 3.37
C PHE A 56 3.14 2.75 2.98
N PHE A 57 1.81 2.94 2.99
CA PHE A 57 0.88 1.96 2.46
C PHE A 57 -0.32 2.65 1.82
N GLU A 58 -0.66 2.23 0.63
CA GLU A 58 -1.83 2.68 -0.13
C GLU A 58 -2.22 1.62 -1.17
N PHE A 59 -3.49 1.61 -1.57
CA PHE A 59 -4.05 0.58 -2.43
C PHE A 59 -4.68 1.15 -3.68
N ARG A 60 -4.67 0.36 -4.77
CA ARG A 60 -5.29 0.70 -6.06
C ARG A 60 -4.75 1.97 -6.70
N LEU A 61 -3.47 2.16 -6.61
CA LEU A 61 -2.76 3.23 -7.30
C LEU A 61 -2.53 2.89 -8.77
N SER A 62 -2.39 3.92 -9.59
CA SER A 62 -2.03 3.74 -11.00
C SER A 62 -0.50 3.58 -11.16
N PRO A 63 -0.02 2.90 -12.22
CA PRO A 63 1.41 2.71 -12.45
C PRO A 63 2.22 4.01 -12.47
N TRP A 64 1.67 5.09 -13.01
CA TRP A 64 2.31 6.41 -13.04
C TRP A 64 2.40 7.11 -11.68
N ASP A 65 1.60 6.68 -10.69
CA ASP A 65 1.69 7.19 -9.32
C ASP A 65 2.88 6.55 -8.56
N ILE A 66 3.28 5.32 -8.93
CA ILE A 66 4.15 4.50 -8.10
C ILE A 66 5.45 4.04 -8.78
N GLY A 67 5.53 4.06 -10.10
CA GLY A 67 6.67 3.48 -10.82
C GLY A 67 8.01 4.07 -10.39
N ALA A 68 8.14 5.39 -10.38
CA ALA A 68 9.36 6.06 -9.94
C ALA A 68 9.63 5.84 -8.44
N GLY A 69 8.59 5.90 -7.62
CA GLY A 69 8.69 5.74 -6.16
C GLY A 69 9.16 4.35 -5.74
N ILE A 70 8.66 3.30 -6.40
CA ILE A 70 9.11 1.92 -6.16
C ILE A 70 10.62 1.81 -6.39
N LEU A 71 11.12 2.34 -7.50
CA LEU A 71 12.54 2.33 -7.80
C LEU A 71 13.35 3.11 -6.75
N MET A 72 12.90 4.31 -6.39
CA MET A 72 13.61 5.14 -5.40
C MET A 72 13.70 4.45 -4.04
N VAL A 73 12.64 3.84 -3.55
CA VAL A 73 12.64 3.13 -2.27
C VAL A 73 13.61 1.94 -2.31
N ARG A 74 13.59 1.16 -3.39
CA ARG A 74 14.50 0.01 -3.56
C ARG A 74 15.96 0.43 -3.62
N GLU A 75 16.29 1.44 -4.41
CA GLU A 75 17.66 1.98 -4.51
C GLU A 75 18.15 2.59 -3.19
N ALA A 76 17.26 3.07 -2.35
CA ALA A 76 17.58 3.54 -0.99
C ALA A 76 17.75 2.40 0.03
N GLY A 77 17.58 1.14 -0.36
CA GLY A 77 17.71 -0.03 0.52
C GLY A 77 16.40 -0.38 1.25
N GLY A 78 15.29 0.26 0.91
CA GLY A 78 13.97 -0.10 1.41
C GLY A 78 13.33 -1.28 0.65
N ILE A 79 12.21 -1.73 1.16
CA ILE A 79 11.42 -2.81 0.55
C ILE A 79 10.09 -2.24 0.08
N VAL A 80 9.66 -2.64 -1.11
CA VAL A 80 8.33 -2.41 -1.63
C VAL A 80 7.72 -3.72 -2.05
N SER A 81 6.52 -4.01 -1.60
CA SER A 81 5.79 -5.21 -1.98
C SER A 81 4.31 -4.95 -2.19
N ASP A 82 3.66 -5.89 -2.84
CA ASP A 82 2.20 -6.05 -2.85
C ASP A 82 1.71 -6.60 -1.49
N LEU A 83 0.40 -6.84 -1.37
CA LEU A 83 -0.25 -7.33 -0.14
C LEU A 83 0.15 -8.77 0.22
N ASP A 84 0.62 -9.54 -0.74
CA ASP A 84 1.17 -10.89 -0.54
C ASP A 84 2.66 -10.91 -0.16
N GLY A 85 3.30 -9.74 -0.17
CA GLY A 85 4.74 -9.60 0.07
C GLY A 85 5.60 -9.83 -1.17
N GLY A 86 5.00 -10.11 -2.32
CA GLY A 86 5.67 -10.28 -3.60
C GLY A 86 5.92 -8.97 -4.34
N ASP A 87 6.40 -9.07 -5.57
CA ASP A 87 6.84 -7.95 -6.43
C ASP A 87 5.72 -7.42 -7.35
N GLY A 88 4.46 -7.66 -7.00
CA GLY A 88 3.30 -7.34 -7.82
C GLY A 88 2.82 -5.90 -7.76
N SER A 89 3.39 -5.03 -6.94
CA SER A 89 2.89 -3.67 -6.67
C SER A 89 2.64 -2.83 -7.92
N PHE A 90 3.53 -2.90 -8.91
CA PHE A 90 3.39 -2.12 -10.14
C PHE A 90 2.15 -2.52 -10.95
N ALA A 91 1.82 -3.81 -10.96
CA ALA A 91 0.68 -4.35 -11.69
C ALA A 91 -0.63 -4.18 -10.92
N SER A 92 -0.63 -4.44 -9.60
CA SER A 92 -1.82 -4.38 -8.76
C SER A 92 -2.20 -2.96 -8.32
N GLY A 93 -1.21 -2.06 -8.23
CA GLY A 93 -1.37 -0.74 -7.63
C GLY A 93 -1.39 -0.75 -6.10
N ASN A 94 -1.16 -1.89 -5.47
CA ASN A 94 -1.12 -2.02 -4.02
C ASN A 94 0.33 -1.89 -3.54
N VAL A 95 0.56 -1.03 -2.58
CA VAL A 95 1.91 -0.70 -2.12
C VAL A 95 2.01 -0.82 -0.61
N VAL A 96 2.99 -1.58 -0.17
CA VAL A 96 3.51 -1.59 1.19
C VAL A 96 5.00 -1.32 1.09
N ALA A 97 5.46 -0.19 1.64
CA ALA A 97 6.84 0.26 1.49
C ALA A 97 7.43 0.70 2.84
N GLY A 98 8.75 0.58 2.97
CA GLY A 98 9.48 1.06 4.14
C GLY A 98 10.82 0.40 4.33
N GLY A 99 11.50 0.76 5.41
CA GLY A 99 12.67 0.02 5.88
C GLY A 99 12.29 -1.44 6.23
N PRO A 100 13.24 -2.38 6.20
CA PRO A 100 12.92 -3.83 6.33
C PRO A 100 12.08 -4.19 7.55
N ALA A 101 12.33 -3.57 8.69
CA ALA A 101 11.57 -3.84 9.93
C ALA A 101 10.14 -3.30 9.86
N VAL A 102 9.97 -2.05 9.42
CA VAL A 102 8.66 -1.40 9.30
C VAL A 102 7.82 -2.09 8.24
N HIS A 103 8.40 -2.38 7.06
CA HIS A 103 7.74 -3.12 5.99
C HIS A 103 7.18 -4.47 6.49
N ARG A 104 8.02 -5.27 7.17
CA ARG A 104 7.61 -6.58 7.71
C ARG A 104 6.42 -6.47 8.66
N GLU A 105 6.42 -5.49 9.57
CA GLU A 105 5.33 -5.30 10.53
C GLU A 105 4.07 -4.77 9.87
N LEU A 106 4.17 -3.81 8.94
CA LEU A 106 3.04 -3.33 8.14
C LEU A 106 2.40 -4.47 7.35
N LEU A 107 3.22 -5.26 6.65
CA LEU A 107 2.73 -6.38 5.86
C LEU A 107 2.04 -7.44 6.73
N ALA A 108 2.57 -7.73 7.92
CA ALA A 108 1.94 -8.66 8.86
C ALA A 108 0.56 -8.17 9.34
N ILE A 109 0.42 -6.86 9.58
CA ILE A 109 -0.87 -6.26 9.95
C ILE A 109 -1.85 -6.36 8.78
N ILE A 110 -1.41 -5.96 7.58
CA ILE A 110 -2.25 -6.00 6.37
C ILE A 110 -2.77 -7.40 6.10
N ARG A 111 -1.91 -8.41 6.21
CA ARG A 111 -2.28 -9.82 5.99
C ARG A 111 -3.32 -10.34 7.00
N ARG A 112 -3.35 -9.85 8.22
CA ARG A 112 -4.39 -10.22 9.19
C ARG A 112 -5.79 -9.78 8.78
N HIS A 113 -5.89 -8.70 8.00
CA HIS A 113 -7.15 -8.17 7.48
C HIS A 113 -7.48 -8.66 6.07
N ALA A 114 -6.51 -9.30 5.40
CA ALA A 114 -6.65 -9.81 4.04
C ALA A 114 -7.46 -11.10 4.04
N SER A 115 -8.80 -11.00 3.95
CA SER A 115 -9.64 -12.11 3.51
C SER A 115 -9.58 -12.23 1.98
N GLU A 116 -9.91 -13.41 1.42
CA GLU A 116 -9.97 -13.59 -0.03
C GLU A 116 -10.86 -12.52 -0.69
N GLN A 117 -12.03 -12.24 -0.13
CA GLN A 117 -12.94 -11.21 -0.62
C GLN A 117 -12.37 -9.78 -0.54
N ALA A 118 -11.55 -9.48 0.47
CA ALA A 118 -10.89 -8.18 0.59
C ALA A 118 -9.79 -8.03 -0.47
N ILE A 119 -9.02 -9.09 -0.72
CA ILE A 119 -7.96 -9.12 -1.74
C ILE A 119 -8.57 -8.96 -3.14
N GLU A 120 -9.64 -9.67 -3.47
CA GLU A 120 -10.34 -9.52 -4.75
C GLU A 120 -10.81 -8.09 -5.00
N ARG A 121 -11.37 -7.42 -3.99
CA ARG A 121 -11.83 -6.05 -4.09
C ARG A 121 -10.69 -5.04 -4.26
N VAL A 122 -9.52 -5.35 -3.74
CA VAL A 122 -8.31 -4.50 -3.80
C VAL A 122 -7.48 -4.78 -5.04
N ASN A 123 -7.63 -5.97 -5.68
CA ASN A 123 -6.85 -6.33 -6.87
C ASN A 123 -7.62 -6.04 -8.18
N PRO A 124 -7.31 -4.95 -8.90
CA PRO A 124 -8.05 -4.56 -10.11
C PRO A 124 -7.86 -5.52 -11.28
N LEU A 125 -6.81 -6.35 -11.27
CA LEU A 125 -6.53 -7.30 -12.37
C LEU A 125 -7.47 -8.49 -12.36
N GLN A 126 -8.08 -8.84 -11.23
CA GLN A 126 -9.07 -9.91 -11.14
C GLN A 126 -10.51 -9.44 -11.40
N ALA A 127 -10.76 -8.14 -11.29
CA ALA A 127 -12.09 -7.56 -11.56
C ALA A 127 -12.37 -7.30 -13.06
N ALA A 128 -11.36 -7.40 -13.91
CA ALA A 128 -11.48 -7.22 -15.36
C ALA A 128 -11.52 -8.58 -16.10
N SER A 129 -12.48 -9.43 -15.77
CA SER A 129 -12.94 -10.40 -16.74
C SER A 129 -13.73 -9.61 -17.79
N PRO A 130 -13.32 -9.61 -19.07
CA PRO A 130 -14.10 -8.94 -20.09
C PRO A 130 -15.50 -9.61 -20.13
N GLU A 131 -16.55 -8.81 -19.99
CA GLU A 131 -17.88 -9.29 -20.29
C GLU A 131 -17.86 -9.87 -21.73
N PRO A 132 -18.45 -11.05 -21.94
CA PRO A 132 -18.52 -11.61 -23.29
C PRO A 132 -19.28 -10.61 -24.16
N VAL A 133 -18.60 -10.12 -25.19
CA VAL A 133 -19.23 -9.33 -26.24
C VAL A 133 -20.27 -10.26 -26.90
N THR A 134 -21.52 -10.09 -26.53
CA THR A 134 -22.62 -10.73 -27.24
C THR A 134 -22.75 -10.11 -28.64
N PRO A 135 -22.78 -10.94 -29.70
CA PRO A 135 -22.86 -10.48 -31.09
C PRO A 135 -24.17 -9.75 -31.38
#